data_a25126970c3ffcc98f627859e1ab29f4
#
_entry.id   a25126970c3ffcc98f627859e1ab29f4
#
_cell.length_a   1.000
_cell.length_b   1.000
_cell.length_c   1.000
_cell.angle_alpha   90.00
_cell.angle_beta   90.00
_cell.angle_gamma   90.00
#
_symmetry.space_group_name_H-M   'P 1'
#
loop_
_entity.id
_entity.type
_entity.pdbx_description
1 polymer ?
#
loop_
_entity_poly.entity_id
_entity_poly.type
_entity_poly.pdbx_seq_one_letter_code
_entity_poly.pdbx_strand_id
1 'polypeptide(L)'
;MKSNIFQCITTYHYQILSILLFFFGLCGVLLSRNFIKILISMEFLINAINLLFISFASYKFEPSYIGYTVVLFTTCLSGIIMVIGLYMSYLIYKAF
;
A
#
# COMPACT_ATOMS: atom_id res chain seq x y z
N MET A 1 -11.92 -10.30 27.18
CA MET A 1 -12.00 -8.85 27.16
C MET A 1 -10.69 -8.17 26.78
N LYS A 2 -9.56 -8.63 27.34
CA LYS A 2 -8.28 -8.03 26.99
C LYS A 2 -7.95 -8.18 25.51
N SER A 3 -8.31 -9.33 24.91
CA SER A 3 -8.04 -9.58 23.50
C SER A 3 -8.80 -8.61 22.59
N ASN A 4 -10.04 -8.25 22.97
CA ASN A 4 -10.84 -7.33 22.15
C ASN A 4 -10.26 -5.92 22.18
N ILE A 5 -9.77 -5.49 23.35
CA ILE A 5 -9.16 -4.18 23.49
C ILE A 5 -7.86 -4.12 22.68
N PHE A 6 -7.04 -5.17 22.76
CA PHE A 6 -5.82 -5.26 21.99
C PHE A 6 -6.09 -5.23 20.48
N GLN A 7 -7.13 -5.96 20.05
CA GLN A 7 -7.51 -5.97 18.65
C GLN A 7 -7.96 -4.59 18.17
N CYS A 8 -8.74 -3.88 18.98
CA CYS A 8 -9.16 -2.54 18.64
C CYS A 8 -8.00 -1.58 18.55
N ILE A 9 -7.08 -1.64 19.50
CA ILE A 9 -5.90 -0.77 19.50
C ILE A 9 -5.02 -1.09 18.29
N THR A 10 -4.82 -2.37 17.99
CA THR A 10 -4.02 -2.79 16.85
C THR A 10 -4.67 -2.32 15.55
N THR A 11 -6.00 -2.43 15.45
CA THR A 11 -6.72 -1.97 14.27
C THR A 11 -6.58 -0.46 14.10
N TYR A 12 -6.68 0.29 15.20
CA TYR A 12 -6.48 1.73 15.17
C TYR A 12 -5.08 2.09 14.68
N HIS A 13 -4.08 1.37 15.16
CA HIS A 13 -2.71 1.62 14.73
C HIS A 13 -2.54 1.40 13.24
N TYR A 14 -3.13 0.33 12.72
CA TYR A 14 -3.07 0.04 11.29
C TYR A 14 -3.77 1.12 10.48
N GLN A 15 -4.92 1.60 10.94
CA GLN A 15 -5.66 2.63 10.25
C GLN A 15 -4.90 3.95 10.23
N ILE A 16 -4.32 4.33 11.37
CA ILE A 16 -3.52 5.55 11.45
C ILE A 16 -2.31 5.45 10.53
N LEU A 17 -1.64 4.32 10.55
CA LEU A 17 -0.47 4.10 9.69
C LEU A 17 -0.86 4.18 8.21
N SER A 18 -1.99 3.59 7.84
CA SER A 18 -2.45 3.61 6.45
C SER A 18 -2.79 5.02 6.00
N ILE A 19 -3.41 5.82 6.87
CA ILE A 19 -3.71 7.21 6.56
C ILE A 19 -2.43 8.01 6.36
N LEU A 20 -1.45 7.82 7.23
CA LEU A 20 -0.16 8.49 7.11
C LEU A 20 0.53 8.12 5.79
N LEU A 21 0.55 6.84 5.47
CA LEU A 21 1.15 6.38 4.22
C LEU A 21 0.42 6.95 3.01
N PHE A 22 -0.90 7.05 3.10
CA PHE A 22 -1.71 7.62 2.03
C PHE A 22 -1.33 9.09 1.79
N PHE A 23 -1.20 9.86 2.85
CA PHE A 23 -0.79 11.26 2.73
C PHE A 23 0.60 11.38 2.15
N PHE A 24 1.54 10.56 2.62
CA PHE A 24 2.89 10.58 2.07
C PHE A 24 2.89 10.24 0.59
N GLY A 25 2.10 9.23 0.20
CA GLY A 25 1.99 8.86 -1.20
C GLY A 25 1.39 9.96 -2.05
N LEU A 26 0.32 10.59 -1.57
CA LEU A 26 -0.30 11.69 -2.28
C LEU A 26 0.66 12.86 -2.45
N CYS A 27 1.34 13.24 -1.38
CA CYS A 27 2.31 14.33 -1.45
C CYS A 27 3.43 13.99 -2.43
N GLY A 28 3.90 12.76 -2.41
CA GLY A 28 4.92 12.32 -3.33
C GLY A 28 4.48 12.41 -4.78
N VAL A 29 3.26 11.96 -5.08
CA VAL A 29 2.74 12.01 -6.45
C VAL A 29 2.58 13.45 -6.92
N LEU A 30 2.02 14.30 -6.06
CA LEU A 30 1.74 15.69 -6.43
C LEU A 30 3.00 16.54 -6.55
N LEU A 31 4.00 16.28 -5.72
CA LEU A 31 5.20 17.09 -5.67
C LEU A 31 6.33 16.56 -6.55
N SER A 32 6.24 15.30 -6.97
CA SER A 32 7.31 14.70 -7.76
C SER A 32 7.23 15.11 -9.22
N ARG A 33 8.40 15.38 -9.80
CA ARG A 33 8.52 15.62 -11.22
C ARG A 33 9.17 14.44 -11.94
N ASN A 34 9.88 13.60 -11.19
CA ASN A 34 10.55 12.44 -11.78
C ASN A 34 9.60 11.26 -11.83
N PHE A 35 9.70 10.50 -12.93
CA PHE A 35 8.84 9.34 -13.14
C PHE A 35 9.07 8.27 -12.06
N ILE A 36 10.33 8.08 -11.67
CA ILE A 36 10.67 7.09 -10.65
C ILE A 36 10.05 7.47 -9.30
N LYS A 37 10.09 8.75 -8.94
CA LYS A 37 9.49 9.21 -7.69
C LYS A 37 7.99 9.02 -7.69
N ILE A 38 7.34 9.24 -8.84
CA ILE A 38 5.91 9.01 -8.98
C ILE A 38 5.59 7.54 -8.77
N LEU A 39 6.39 6.64 -9.35
CA LEU A 39 6.21 5.21 -9.19
C LEU A 39 6.32 4.79 -7.73
N ILE A 40 7.34 5.29 -7.03
CA ILE A 40 7.53 4.97 -5.61
C ILE A 40 6.35 5.50 -4.80
N SER A 41 5.88 6.70 -5.10
CA SER A 41 4.75 7.30 -4.40
C SER A 41 3.47 6.50 -4.62
N MET A 42 3.26 6.00 -5.82
CA MET A 42 2.12 5.14 -6.11
C MET A 42 2.20 3.83 -5.32
N GLU A 43 3.41 3.30 -5.11
CA GLU A 43 3.60 2.13 -4.26
C GLU A 43 3.16 2.42 -2.84
N PHE A 44 3.52 3.59 -2.30
CA PHE A 44 3.06 3.99 -0.97
C PHE A 44 1.54 4.04 -0.90
N LEU A 45 0.89 4.56 -1.94
CA LEU A 45 -0.57 4.61 -1.98
C LEU A 45 -1.17 3.21 -1.98
N ILE A 46 -0.62 2.29 -2.77
CA ILE A 46 -1.11 0.93 -2.84
C ILE A 46 -0.90 0.23 -1.50
N ASN A 47 0.26 0.45 -0.86
CA ASN A 47 0.52 -0.12 0.45
C ASN A 47 -0.44 0.42 1.51
N ALA A 48 -0.81 1.69 1.42
CA ALA A 48 -1.77 2.29 2.33
C ALA A 48 -3.13 1.61 2.19
N ILE A 49 -3.57 1.37 0.95
CA ILE A 49 -4.83 0.69 0.70
C ILE A 49 -4.77 -0.75 1.20
N ASN A 50 -3.65 -1.44 0.99
CA ASN A 50 -3.47 -2.80 1.46
C ASN A 50 -3.53 -2.87 2.98
N LEU A 51 -2.89 -1.93 3.66
CA LEU A 51 -2.96 -1.85 5.12
C LEU A 51 -4.37 -1.64 5.61
N LEU A 52 -5.13 -0.80 4.91
CA LEU A 52 -6.51 -0.56 5.25
C LEU A 52 -7.34 -1.84 5.12
N PHE A 53 -7.12 -2.61 4.05
CA PHE A 53 -7.79 -3.89 3.86
C PHE A 53 -7.43 -4.87 4.96
N ILE A 54 -6.16 -4.95 5.34
CA ILE A 54 -5.73 -5.82 6.43
C ILE A 54 -6.40 -5.41 7.73
N SER A 55 -6.50 -4.12 7.99
CA SER A 55 -7.16 -3.60 9.18
C SER A 55 -8.62 -4.04 9.23
N PHE A 56 -9.34 -3.89 8.12
CA PHE A 56 -10.73 -4.30 8.06
C PHE A 56 -10.87 -5.81 8.17
N ALA A 57 -9.99 -6.57 7.54
CA ALA A 57 -10.02 -8.02 7.60
C ALA A 57 -9.79 -8.52 9.03
N SER A 58 -8.89 -7.87 9.75
CA SER A 58 -8.59 -8.22 11.12
C SER A 58 -9.73 -7.88 12.08
N TYR A 59 -10.54 -6.88 11.73
CA TYR A 59 -11.65 -6.46 12.57
C TYR A 59 -12.82 -7.43 12.56
N LYS A 60 -13.05 -8.12 11.44
CA LYS A 60 -14.18 -9.05 11.34
C LYS A 60 -13.88 -10.36 12.04
N PHE A 61 -14.90 -10.88 12.71
CA PHE A 61 -14.78 -12.15 13.42
C PHE A 61 -14.74 -13.34 12.48
N GLU A 62 -15.25 -13.20 11.28
CA GLU A 62 -15.25 -14.30 10.31
C GLU A 62 -13.87 -14.49 9.71
N PRO A 63 -13.54 -15.75 9.30
CA PRO A 63 -12.26 -15.99 8.66
C PRO A 63 -12.14 -15.18 7.38
N SER A 64 -11.30 -14.18 7.41
CA SER A 64 -11.17 -13.25 6.32
C SER A 64 -10.02 -13.66 5.39
N TYR A 65 -10.08 -14.92 4.94
CA TYR A 65 -9.12 -15.41 3.95
C TYR A 65 -9.15 -14.54 2.70
N ILE A 66 -10.34 -14.04 2.36
CA ILE A 66 -10.53 -13.25 1.15
C ILE A 66 -9.74 -11.95 1.25
N GLY A 67 -9.79 -11.27 2.40
CA GLY A 67 -9.06 -10.02 2.59
C GLY A 67 -7.56 -10.21 2.46
N TYR A 68 -7.03 -11.22 3.13
CA TYR A 68 -5.59 -11.50 3.08
C TYR A 68 -5.16 -11.93 1.67
N THR A 69 -6.00 -12.74 1.01
CA THR A 69 -5.70 -13.18 -0.34
C THR A 69 -5.68 -12.01 -1.31
N VAL A 70 -6.63 -11.10 -1.19
CA VAL A 70 -6.69 -9.92 -2.04
C VAL A 70 -5.46 -9.04 -1.83
N VAL A 71 -5.05 -8.84 -0.58
CA VAL A 71 -3.88 -8.03 -0.26
C VAL A 71 -2.63 -8.68 -0.84
N LEU A 72 -2.48 -9.99 -0.67
CA LEU A 72 -1.34 -10.70 -1.20
C LEU A 72 -1.27 -10.58 -2.72
N PHE A 73 -2.40 -10.79 -3.39
CA PHE A 73 -2.49 -10.70 -4.84
C PHE A 73 -2.16 -9.28 -5.31
N THR A 74 -2.71 -8.28 -4.66
CA THR A 74 -2.47 -6.88 -5.01
C THR A 74 -1.01 -6.51 -4.81
N THR A 75 -0.39 -6.99 -3.75
CA THR A 75 1.02 -6.73 -3.49
C THR A 75 1.90 -7.32 -4.58
N CYS A 76 1.59 -8.55 -5.01
CA CYS A 76 2.35 -9.19 -6.09
C CYS A 76 2.20 -8.42 -7.40
N LEU A 77 0.97 -8.04 -7.75
CA LEU A 77 0.73 -7.27 -8.97
C LEU A 77 1.43 -5.92 -8.92
N SER A 78 1.36 -5.26 -7.78
CA SER A 78 2.01 -3.97 -7.58
C SER A 78 3.52 -4.08 -7.75
N GLY A 79 4.13 -5.14 -7.22
CA GLY A 79 5.55 -5.37 -7.39
C GLY A 79 5.94 -5.56 -8.85
N ILE A 80 5.13 -6.33 -9.59
CA ILE A 80 5.37 -6.56 -11.01
C ILE A 80 5.27 -5.23 -11.78
N ILE A 81 4.24 -4.45 -11.51
CA ILE A 81 4.04 -3.15 -12.17
C ILE A 81 5.21 -2.23 -11.86
N MET A 82 5.70 -2.24 -10.63
CA MET A 82 6.83 -1.42 -10.23
C MET A 82 8.10 -1.80 -11.00
N VAL A 83 8.36 -3.10 -11.13
CA VAL A 83 9.53 -3.57 -11.87
C VAL A 83 9.43 -3.15 -13.33
N ILE A 84 8.27 -3.32 -13.93
CA ILE A 84 8.06 -2.92 -15.34
C ILE A 84 8.23 -1.40 -15.48
N GLY A 85 7.67 -0.63 -14.57
CA GLY A 85 7.78 0.82 -14.60
C GLY A 85 9.21 1.30 -14.48
N LEU A 86 9.98 0.67 -13.58
CA LEU A 86 11.40 1.00 -13.43
C LEU A 86 12.19 0.67 -14.70
N TYR A 87 11.89 -0.46 -15.31
CA TYR A 87 12.56 -0.85 -16.53
C TYR A 87 12.24 0.12 -17.67
N MET A 88 10.98 0.50 -17.81
CA MET A 88 10.59 1.48 -18.82
C MET A 88 11.23 2.83 -18.56
N SER A 89 11.29 3.24 -17.31
CA SER A 89 11.97 4.49 -16.93
C SER A 89 13.44 4.45 -17.31
N TYR A 90 14.08 3.32 -17.07
CA TYR A 90 15.48 3.13 -17.44
C TYR A 90 15.69 3.25 -18.95
N LEU A 91 14.80 2.63 -19.73
CA LEU A 91 14.87 2.69 -21.18
C LEU A 91 14.70 4.12 -21.69
N ILE A 92 13.74 4.86 -21.13
CA ILE A 92 13.50 6.24 -21.52
C ILE A 92 14.70 7.10 -21.17
N TYR A 93 15.26 6.90 -19.99
CA TYR A 93 16.43 7.66 -19.56
C TYR A 93 17.63 7.38 -20.46
N LYS A 94 17.80 6.13 -20.87
CA LYS A 94 18.92 5.75 -21.75
C LYS A 94 18.74 6.30 -23.16
N ALA A 95 17.48 6.42 -23.63
CA ALA A 95 17.19 6.93 -24.95
C ALA A 95 17.48 8.43 -25.07
N PHE A 96 17.36 9.16 -23.97
CA PHE A 96 17.67 10.57 -23.91
C PHE A 96 19.05 10.82 -23.36
#